data_f39ab4b536e2f1207bbdcb2d79171889
#
_entry.id   f39ab4b536e2f1207bbdcb2d79171889
#
_cell.length_a   1.000
_cell.length_b   1.000
_cell.length_c   1.000
_cell.angle_alpha   90.00
_cell.angle_beta   90.00
_cell.angle_gamma   90.00
#
_symmetry.space_group_name_H-M   'P 1'
#
loop_
_entity.id
_entity.type
_entity.pdbx_description
1 polymer ?
#
loop_
_entity_poly.entity_id
_entity_poly.type
_entity_poly.pdbx_seq_one_letter_code
_entity_poly.pdbx_strand_id
1 'polypeptide(L)'
;MSTGENLLISILNSISIRKKERDNIEKPCMFFLDEVELALHPSSLKKLMTLLTQVSDEYNYAIYFSTHSIELIRGIKPENIFYIERHSDNSLEVLNPCYPAYATKFLYDHSGYDRIILVEDDLAKEIIRRILKKESMMNNKLVHVLPCGGWNNVLDLADDVIRNNLLGKRASICIILDGDIKDQADNYRKKIHNSIPTNYLPIKSLEKYLRSKLVLSVDHKLYRHLTDYIFQQKSLAEIIDEYKRISRYDWEKDSNGKTFYSLLNDELQKRNKDRAELIETIVDYLFDQHSPELISIIAFLHNQLD
;
A
#
# COMPACT_ATOMS: atom_id res chain seq x y z
N MET A 1 -41.96 11.88 -16.85
CA MET A 1 -40.64 11.92 -16.15
C MET A 1 -40.10 10.52 -16.07
N SER A 2 -38.82 10.34 -16.39
CA SER A 2 -38.16 9.04 -16.23
C SER A 2 -37.90 8.75 -14.72
N THR A 3 -37.64 7.49 -14.39
CA THR A 3 -37.29 7.09 -13.02
C THR A 3 -36.09 7.86 -12.52
N GLY A 4 -35.09 8.09 -13.38
CA GLY A 4 -33.88 8.86 -13.03
C GLY A 4 -34.15 10.33 -12.77
N GLU A 5 -35.05 10.96 -13.51
CA GLU A 5 -35.47 12.35 -13.25
C GLU A 5 -36.18 12.48 -11.90
N ASN A 6 -37.06 11.52 -11.56
CA ASN A 6 -37.72 11.51 -10.26
C ASN A 6 -36.73 11.35 -9.10
N LEU A 7 -35.73 10.47 -9.24
CA LEU A 7 -34.67 10.29 -8.25
C LEU A 7 -33.86 11.59 -8.04
N LEU A 8 -33.42 12.24 -9.13
CA LEU A 8 -32.70 13.50 -9.05
C LEU A 8 -33.53 14.60 -8.38
N ILE A 9 -34.81 14.72 -8.71
CA ILE A 9 -35.71 15.68 -8.08
C ILE A 9 -35.86 15.40 -6.59
N SER A 10 -35.99 14.13 -6.19
CA SER A 10 -36.06 13.72 -4.78
C SER A 10 -34.81 14.11 -4.01
N ILE A 11 -33.61 13.84 -4.59
CA ILE A 11 -32.34 14.23 -3.97
C ILE A 11 -32.24 15.75 -3.83
N LEU A 12 -32.52 16.50 -4.90
CA LEU A 12 -32.45 17.96 -4.88
C LEU A 12 -33.46 18.59 -3.90
N ASN A 13 -34.67 18.05 -3.85
CA ASN A 13 -35.70 18.51 -2.89
C ASN A 13 -35.25 18.24 -1.45
N SER A 14 -34.71 17.05 -1.16
CA SER A 14 -34.20 16.69 0.18
C SER A 14 -33.09 17.65 0.62
N ILE A 15 -32.14 17.93 -0.26
CA ILE A 15 -31.06 18.89 0.01
C ILE A 15 -31.63 20.29 0.23
N SER A 16 -32.58 20.75 -0.61
CA SER A 16 -33.18 22.07 -0.51
C SER A 16 -34.01 22.27 0.76
N ILE A 17 -34.79 21.25 1.15
CA ILE A 17 -35.60 21.29 2.38
C ILE A 17 -34.67 21.40 3.59
N ARG A 18 -33.67 20.50 3.67
CA ARG A 18 -32.72 20.49 4.79
C ARG A 18 -31.89 21.75 4.88
N LYS A 19 -31.52 22.36 3.74
CA LYS A 19 -30.84 23.65 3.71
C LYS A 19 -31.68 24.75 4.36
N LYS A 20 -33.01 24.76 4.12
CA LYS A 20 -33.94 25.76 4.70
C LYS A 20 -34.21 25.53 6.17
N GLU A 21 -34.19 24.28 6.63
CA GLU A 21 -34.46 23.88 8.01
C GLU A 21 -33.24 24.02 8.94
N ARG A 22 -32.06 24.26 8.41
CA ARG A 22 -30.83 24.36 9.21
C ARG A 22 -30.68 25.76 9.82
N ASP A 23 -30.68 25.80 11.14
CA ASP A 23 -30.42 27.04 11.90
C ASP A 23 -28.95 27.46 11.85
N ASN A 24 -28.04 26.50 11.67
CA ASN A 24 -26.62 26.74 11.61
C ASN A 24 -25.93 25.81 10.58
N ILE A 25 -25.33 26.38 9.54
CA ILE A 25 -24.62 25.68 8.46
C ILE A 25 -23.30 25.06 8.96
N GLU A 26 -22.69 25.58 10.02
CA GLU A 26 -21.45 25.03 10.59
C GLU A 26 -21.62 23.63 11.20
N LYS A 27 -22.83 23.29 11.66
CA LYS A 27 -23.12 21.97 12.18
C LYS A 27 -23.12 20.94 11.03
N PRO A 28 -22.35 19.85 11.11
CA PRO A 28 -22.36 18.83 10.07
C PRO A 28 -23.74 18.17 9.95
N CYS A 29 -24.14 17.86 8.73
CA CYS A 29 -25.35 17.11 8.44
C CYS A 29 -25.00 15.86 7.65
N MET A 30 -25.50 14.70 8.06
CA MET A 30 -25.27 13.44 7.35
C MET A 30 -26.37 13.22 6.31
N PHE A 31 -25.94 12.78 5.12
CA PHE A 31 -26.84 12.46 4.02
C PHE A 31 -26.45 11.08 3.45
N PHE A 32 -27.43 10.17 3.46
CA PHE A 32 -27.24 8.81 2.97
C PHE A 32 -28.03 8.57 1.69
N LEU A 33 -27.38 8.03 0.69
CA LEU A 33 -27.97 7.63 -0.58
C LEU A 33 -27.70 6.16 -0.80
N ASP A 34 -28.76 5.38 -1.03
CA ASP A 34 -28.63 3.98 -1.34
C ASP A 34 -28.71 3.76 -2.86
N GLU A 35 -27.79 2.94 -3.40
CA GLU A 35 -27.70 2.58 -4.81
C GLU A 35 -27.87 3.78 -5.75
N VAL A 36 -27.01 4.78 -5.58
CA VAL A 36 -27.09 6.10 -6.25
C VAL A 36 -27.13 6.03 -7.78
N GLU A 37 -26.67 4.94 -8.37
CA GLU A 37 -26.68 4.68 -9.81
C GLU A 37 -28.01 4.15 -10.36
N LEU A 38 -28.90 3.69 -9.51
CA LEU A 38 -30.18 3.13 -9.99
C LEU A 38 -30.94 4.17 -10.80
N ALA A 39 -31.23 3.81 -12.04
CA ALA A 39 -31.97 4.64 -13.00
C ALA A 39 -31.24 5.90 -13.52
N LEU A 40 -29.95 6.09 -13.27
CA LEU A 40 -29.17 7.19 -13.81
C LEU A 40 -28.21 6.75 -14.92
N HIS A 41 -28.17 7.50 -16.00
CA HIS A 41 -27.16 7.30 -17.04
C HIS A 41 -25.77 7.73 -16.51
N PRO A 42 -24.66 7.06 -16.95
CA PRO A 42 -23.30 7.38 -16.49
C PRO A 42 -22.93 8.87 -16.54
N SER A 43 -23.35 9.57 -17.60
CA SER A 43 -23.11 11.03 -17.72
C SER A 43 -23.86 11.86 -16.66
N SER A 44 -25.04 11.40 -16.24
CA SER A 44 -25.84 12.04 -15.19
C SER A 44 -25.26 11.77 -13.80
N LEU A 45 -24.70 10.57 -13.59
CA LEU A 45 -24.00 10.24 -12.37
C LEU A 45 -22.78 11.13 -12.13
N LYS A 46 -21.97 11.41 -13.16
CA LYS A 46 -20.83 12.34 -13.04
C LYS A 46 -21.27 13.73 -12.63
N LYS A 47 -22.36 14.24 -13.22
CA LYS A 47 -22.92 15.55 -12.85
C LYS A 47 -23.46 15.56 -11.42
N LEU A 48 -24.14 14.47 -11.02
CA LEU A 48 -24.62 14.32 -9.65
C LEU A 48 -23.47 14.32 -8.65
N MET A 49 -22.39 13.58 -8.92
CA MET A 49 -21.21 13.57 -8.04
C MET A 49 -20.58 14.96 -7.89
N THR A 50 -20.44 15.70 -9.00
CA THR A 50 -19.97 17.08 -8.94
C THR A 50 -20.85 17.95 -8.06
N LEU A 51 -22.16 17.83 -8.20
CA LEU A 51 -23.13 18.57 -7.37
C LEU A 51 -23.03 18.18 -5.89
N LEU A 52 -22.95 16.87 -5.60
CA LEU A 52 -22.84 16.37 -4.22
C LEU A 52 -21.54 16.85 -3.55
N THR A 53 -20.43 16.89 -4.30
CA THR A 53 -19.16 17.45 -3.80
C THR A 53 -19.31 18.93 -3.48
N GLN A 54 -19.89 19.72 -4.36
CA GLN A 54 -20.15 21.15 -4.11
C GLN A 54 -21.04 21.36 -2.87
N VAL A 55 -22.12 20.59 -2.76
CA VAL A 55 -23.04 20.65 -1.62
C VAL A 55 -22.33 20.27 -0.32
N SER A 56 -21.46 19.26 -0.35
CA SER A 56 -20.64 18.86 0.80
C SER A 56 -19.75 20.02 1.26
N ASP A 57 -19.02 20.64 0.34
CA ASP A 57 -18.08 21.73 0.65
C ASP A 57 -18.78 23.02 1.09
N GLU A 58 -19.87 23.41 0.40
CA GLU A 58 -20.56 24.67 0.68
C GLU A 58 -21.45 24.63 1.93
N TYR A 59 -22.03 23.47 2.24
CA TYR A 59 -23.06 23.34 3.27
C TYR A 59 -22.70 22.38 4.39
N ASN A 60 -21.45 21.94 4.48
CA ASN A 60 -20.95 21.03 5.52
C ASN A 60 -21.80 19.74 5.63
N TYR A 61 -22.07 19.08 4.49
CA TYR A 61 -22.73 17.78 4.46
C TYR A 61 -21.69 16.66 4.41
N ALA A 62 -21.79 15.70 5.32
CA ALA A 62 -21.13 14.41 5.22
C ALA A 62 -22.01 13.48 4.38
N ILE A 63 -21.63 13.27 3.10
CA ILE A 63 -22.44 12.50 2.15
C ILE A 63 -21.88 11.10 2.02
N TYR A 64 -22.69 10.10 2.34
CA TYR A 64 -22.41 8.67 2.18
C TYR A 64 -23.34 8.08 1.14
N PHE A 65 -22.84 7.22 0.29
CA PHE A 65 -23.68 6.50 -0.66
C PHE A 65 -23.18 5.06 -0.87
N SER A 66 -24.13 4.16 -1.10
CA SER A 66 -23.81 2.82 -1.60
C SER A 66 -23.80 2.81 -3.13
N THR A 67 -22.94 2.00 -3.73
CA THR A 67 -22.88 1.89 -5.19
C THR A 67 -22.21 0.59 -5.65
N HIS A 68 -22.68 0.06 -6.78
CA HIS A 68 -22.01 -0.98 -7.57
C HIS A 68 -21.41 -0.41 -8.87
N SER A 69 -21.44 0.91 -9.07
CA SER A 69 -20.92 1.55 -10.27
C SER A 69 -19.40 1.64 -10.26
N ILE A 70 -18.78 0.86 -11.14
CA ILE A 70 -17.33 0.87 -11.37
C ILE A 70 -16.83 2.29 -11.71
N GLU A 71 -17.58 3.04 -12.52
CA GLU A 71 -17.20 4.39 -12.91
C GLU A 71 -17.17 5.36 -11.71
N LEU A 72 -18.11 5.22 -10.77
CA LEU A 72 -18.10 6.02 -9.56
C LEU A 72 -16.93 5.63 -8.66
N ILE A 73 -16.77 4.34 -8.37
CA ILE A 73 -15.73 3.82 -7.48
C ILE A 73 -14.33 4.25 -7.96
N ARG A 74 -14.06 4.22 -9.28
CA ARG A 74 -12.77 4.63 -9.84
C ARG A 74 -12.41 6.09 -9.62
N GLY A 75 -13.41 6.95 -9.46
CA GLY A 75 -13.22 8.39 -9.23
C GLY A 75 -13.05 8.78 -7.77
N ILE A 76 -13.21 7.83 -6.82
CA ILE A 76 -13.18 8.11 -5.39
C ILE A 76 -11.79 7.80 -4.84
N LYS A 77 -11.31 8.67 -3.94
CA LYS A 77 -10.04 8.45 -3.24
C LYS A 77 -10.16 7.23 -2.30
N PRO A 78 -9.11 6.42 -2.16
CA PRO A 78 -9.14 5.23 -1.31
C PRO A 78 -9.62 5.46 0.13
N GLU A 79 -9.29 6.62 0.71
CA GLU A 79 -9.69 7.00 2.07
C GLU A 79 -11.20 7.18 2.23
N ASN A 80 -11.91 7.44 1.12
CA ASN A 80 -13.35 7.66 1.08
C ASN A 80 -14.12 6.40 0.64
N ILE A 81 -13.43 5.28 0.42
CA ILE A 81 -14.06 4.00 0.07
C ILE A 81 -14.08 3.10 1.31
N PHE A 82 -15.27 2.72 1.73
CA PHE A 82 -15.54 1.74 2.79
C PHE A 82 -16.07 0.47 2.13
N TYR A 83 -15.19 -0.51 1.92
CA TYR A 83 -15.57 -1.77 1.31
C TYR A 83 -16.02 -2.74 2.41
N ILE A 84 -17.28 -3.21 2.31
CA ILE A 84 -17.86 -4.14 3.26
C ILE A 84 -17.76 -5.55 2.68
N GLU A 85 -16.96 -6.40 3.32
CA GLU A 85 -16.80 -7.80 2.95
C GLU A 85 -17.56 -8.69 3.94
N ARG A 86 -18.36 -9.61 3.40
CA ARG A 86 -19.06 -10.62 4.19
C ARG A 86 -18.35 -11.95 4.07
N HIS A 87 -17.92 -12.50 5.19
CA HIS A 87 -17.24 -13.78 5.26
C HIS A 87 -18.24 -14.96 5.30
N SER A 88 -17.73 -16.18 5.09
CA SER A 88 -18.54 -17.41 5.08
C SER A 88 -19.22 -17.71 6.42
N ASP A 89 -18.68 -17.20 7.52
CA ASP A 89 -19.25 -17.29 8.87
C ASP A 89 -20.29 -16.21 9.17
N ASN A 90 -20.66 -15.40 8.18
CA ASN A 90 -21.54 -14.23 8.26
C ASN A 90 -20.97 -13.03 9.04
N SER A 91 -19.72 -13.05 9.44
CA SER A 91 -19.07 -11.85 9.96
C SER A 91 -18.91 -10.81 8.83
N LEU A 92 -18.90 -9.54 9.22
CA LEU A 92 -18.68 -8.41 8.32
C LEU A 92 -17.33 -7.76 8.67
N GLU A 93 -16.54 -7.52 7.65
CA GLU A 93 -15.31 -6.74 7.73
C GLU A 93 -15.44 -5.46 6.91
N VAL A 94 -14.96 -4.35 7.46
CA VAL A 94 -14.94 -3.06 6.77
C VAL A 94 -13.49 -2.70 6.47
N LEU A 95 -13.15 -2.63 5.18
CA LEU A 95 -11.84 -2.24 4.71
C LEU A 95 -11.85 -0.75 4.33
N ASN A 96 -11.02 0.04 5.02
CA ASN A 96 -10.77 1.45 4.75
C ASN A 96 -9.33 1.81 5.21
N PRO A 97 -8.51 2.43 4.38
CA PRO A 97 -8.76 2.80 2.99
C PRO A 97 -8.89 1.57 2.08
N CYS A 98 -9.73 1.67 1.05
CA CYS A 98 -9.88 0.60 0.06
C CYS A 98 -9.61 1.12 -1.35
N TYR A 99 -8.75 0.44 -2.10
CA TYR A 99 -8.43 0.85 -3.46
C TYR A 99 -9.55 0.48 -4.44
N PRO A 100 -9.86 1.36 -5.43
CA PRO A 100 -10.89 1.10 -6.43
C PRO A 100 -10.80 -0.26 -7.12
N ALA A 101 -9.58 -0.71 -7.48
CA ALA A 101 -9.37 -2.00 -8.11
C ALA A 101 -9.81 -3.16 -7.20
N TYR A 102 -9.55 -3.07 -5.89
CA TYR A 102 -9.99 -4.08 -4.92
C TYR A 102 -11.51 -4.05 -4.73
N ALA A 103 -12.08 -2.85 -4.56
CA ALA A 103 -13.53 -2.68 -4.37
C ALA A 103 -14.35 -3.21 -5.57
N THR A 104 -13.78 -3.17 -6.77
CA THR A 104 -14.45 -3.61 -8.01
C THR A 104 -14.09 -5.01 -8.47
N LYS A 105 -13.21 -5.73 -7.75
CA LYS A 105 -12.68 -7.06 -8.17
C LYS A 105 -13.78 -8.08 -8.50
N PHE A 106 -14.89 -8.09 -7.76
CA PHE A 106 -16.00 -9.00 -7.97
C PHE A 106 -17.04 -8.51 -8.98
N LEU A 107 -16.99 -7.23 -9.38
CA LEU A 107 -17.86 -6.67 -10.40
C LEU A 107 -17.33 -6.96 -11.83
N TYR A 108 -16.06 -7.32 -11.93
CA TYR A 108 -15.49 -7.88 -13.14
C TYR A 108 -15.52 -9.41 -13.03
N ASP A 109 -15.82 -10.06 -14.13
CA ASP A 109 -15.67 -11.52 -14.26
C ASP A 109 -14.16 -11.91 -14.33
N HIS A 110 -13.39 -11.43 -13.33
CA HIS A 110 -11.94 -11.59 -13.26
C HIS A 110 -11.58 -12.28 -11.96
N SER A 111 -11.24 -13.54 -12.06
CA SER A 111 -10.57 -14.28 -10.99
C SER A 111 -9.06 -14.03 -11.09
N GLY A 112 -8.48 -13.32 -10.09
CA GLY A 112 -7.03 -13.21 -9.95
C GLY A 112 -6.50 -11.77 -9.92
N TYR A 113 -5.19 -11.65 -9.81
CA TYR A 113 -4.47 -10.39 -9.80
C TYR A 113 -4.01 -10.01 -11.22
N ASP A 114 -4.00 -8.69 -11.52
CA ASP A 114 -3.47 -8.19 -12.80
C ASP A 114 -1.94 -8.23 -12.81
N ARG A 115 -1.32 -8.03 -11.65
CA ARG A 115 0.14 -7.97 -11.49
C ARG A 115 0.57 -8.72 -10.24
N ILE A 116 1.63 -9.52 -10.39
CA ILE A 116 2.27 -10.19 -9.28
C ILE A 116 3.72 -9.72 -9.19
N ILE A 117 4.11 -9.25 -8.01
CA ILE A 117 5.47 -8.84 -7.71
C ILE A 117 6.05 -9.89 -6.76
N LEU A 118 7.04 -10.65 -7.23
CA LEU A 118 7.73 -11.61 -6.40
C LEU A 118 8.88 -10.94 -5.65
N VAL A 119 8.99 -11.22 -4.37
CA VAL A 119 10.02 -10.68 -3.47
C VAL A 119 10.63 -11.79 -2.62
N GLU A 120 11.75 -11.52 -1.95
CA GLU A 120 12.45 -12.56 -1.18
C GLU A 120 11.70 -12.91 0.11
N ASP A 121 11.29 -11.92 0.87
CA ASP A 121 10.72 -12.09 2.20
C ASP A 121 9.61 -11.10 2.54
N ASP A 122 9.09 -11.20 3.76
CA ASP A 122 8.04 -10.31 4.24
C ASP A 122 8.53 -8.87 4.47
N LEU A 123 9.82 -8.64 4.73
CA LEU A 123 10.35 -7.28 4.86
C LEU A 123 10.34 -6.57 3.51
N ALA A 124 10.82 -7.25 2.47
CA ALA A 124 10.77 -6.75 1.10
C ALA A 124 9.31 -6.47 0.65
N LYS A 125 8.38 -7.37 1.01
CA LYS A 125 6.95 -7.20 0.74
C LYS A 125 6.40 -5.92 1.38
N GLU A 126 6.69 -5.66 2.66
CA GLU A 126 6.20 -4.46 3.34
C GLU A 126 6.78 -3.18 2.72
N ILE A 127 8.07 -3.17 2.37
CA ILE A 127 8.71 -2.03 1.69
C ILE A 127 8.01 -1.73 0.36
N ILE A 128 7.82 -2.76 -0.47
CA ILE A 128 7.15 -2.60 -1.79
C ILE A 128 5.70 -2.14 -1.62
N ARG A 129 4.95 -2.70 -0.67
CA ARG A 129 3.58 -2.28 -0.38
C ARG A 129 3.51 -0.80 0.01
N ARG A 130 4.45 -0.34 0.84
CA ARG A 130 4.51 1.07 1.22
C ARG A 130 4.80 1.98 0.02
N ILE A 131 5.72 1.59 -0.86
CA ILE A 131 6.00 2.31 -2.10
C ILE A 131 4.75 2.38 -2.99
N LEU A 132 4.11 1.24 -3.25
CA LEU A 132 2.88 1.16 -4.06
C LEU A 132 1.76 2.04 -3.52
N LYS A 133 1.59 2.07 -2.19
CA LYS A 133 0.60 2.91 -1.50
C LYS A 133 0.94 4.40 -1.66
N LYS A 134 2.18 4.79 -1.40
CA LYS A 134 2.63 6.19 -1.45
C LYS A 134 2.51 6.78 -2.86
N GLU A 135 2.82 5.97 -3.88
CA GLU A 135 2.73 6.34 -5.30
C GLU A 135 1.34 6.09 -5.92
N SER A 136 0.36 5.64 -5.12
CA SER A 136 -1.02 5.36 -5.59
C SER A 136 -1.11 4.39 -6.77
N MET A 137 -0.15 3.46 -6.89
CA MET A 137 -0.03 2.53 -8.03
C MET A 137 -1.09 1.43 -8.05
N MET A 138 -1.87 1.26 -6.98
CA MET A 138 -2.90 0.22 -6.85
C MET A 138 -4.32 0.70 -7.19
N ASN A 139 -4.47 1.93 -7.70
CA ASN A 139 -5.80 2.51 -7.92
C ASN A 139 -6.60 1.78 -9.00
N ASN A 140 -5.94 1.32 -10.06
CA ASN A 140 -6.61 0.78 -11.25
C ASN A 140 -6.29 -0.68 -11.53
N LYS A 141 -5.41 -1.32 -10.76
CA LYS A 141 -4.96 -2.71 -10.96
C LYS A 141 -4.87 -3.45 -9.66
N LEU A 142 -5.23 -4.73 -9.68
CA LEU A 142 -5.04 -5.64 -8.57
C LEU A 142 -3.58 -6.11 -8.57
N VAL A 143 -2.82 -5.60 -7.61
CA VAL A 143 -1.39 -5.93 -7.44
C VAL A 143 -1.23 -6.81 -6.21
N HIS A 144 -0.53 -7.92 -6.35
CA HIS A 144 -0.16 -8.79 -5.24
C HIS A 144 1.37 -8.85 -5.09
N VAL A 145 1.85 -8.64 -3.88
CA VAL A 145 3.27 -8.79 -3.54
C VAL A 145 3.43 -10.09 -2.77
N LEU A 146 4.13 -11.05 -3.38
CA LEU A 146 4.27 -12.43 -2.90
C LEU A 146 5.71 -12.69 -2.44
N PRO A 147 5.95 -12.94 -1.13
CA PRO A 147 7.25 -13.39 -0.64
C PRO A 147 7.47 -14.87 -0.94
N CYS A 148 8.66 -15.24 -1.41
CA CYS A 148 8.96 -16.58 -1.89
C CYS A 148 10.03 -17.33 -1.08
N GLY A 149 10.64 -16.71 -0.06
CA GLY A 149 11.58 -17.36 0.84
C GLY A 149 13.02 -17.44 0.33
N GLY A 150 13.49 -16.41 -0.37
CA GLY A 150 14.86 -16.27 -0.85
C GLY A 150 14.97 -16.10 -2.36
N TRP A 151 16.03 -15.45 -2.82
CA TRP A 151 16.18 -15.00 -4.21
C TRP A 151 16.16 -16.15 -5.25
N ASN A 152 16.71 -17.32 -4.92
CA ASN A 152 16.68 -18.49 -5.82
C ASN A 152 15.23 -18.93 -6.06
N ASN A 153 14.45 -19.05 -4.97
CA ASN A 153 13.06 -19.47 -5.05
C ASN A 153 12.22 -18.46 -5.85
N VAL A 154 12.53 -17.16 -5.69
CA VAL A 154 11.88 -16.08 -6.47
C VAL A 154 12.10 -16.30 -7.97
N LEU A 155 13.36 -16.55 -8.37
CA LEU A 155 13.71 -16.72 -9.77
C LEU A 155 13.14 -18.02 -10.34
N ASP A 156 13.23 -19.13 -9.60
CA ASP A 156 12.73 -20.43 -10.02
C ASP A 156 11.21 -20.43 -10.15
N LEU A 157 10.50 -19.83 -9.17
CA LEU A 157 9.04 -19.69 -9.22
C LEU A 157 8.60 -18.82 -10.41
N ALA A 158 9.30 -17.71 -10.65
CA ALA A 158 8.98 -16.84 -11.78
C ALA A 158 9.16 -17.54 -13.13
N ASP A 159 10.24 -18.29 -13.30
CA ASP A 159 10.48 -19.08 -14.52
C ASP A 159 9.41 -20.17 -14.71
N ASP A 160 9.05 -20.87 -13.64
CA ASP A 160 8.00 -21.91 -13.68
C ASP A 160 6.63 -21.32 -14.03
N VAL A 161 6.24 -20.20 -13.41
CA VAL A 161 4.98 -19.49 -13.68
C VAL A 161 4.88 -19.06 -15.14
N ILE A 162 5.97 -18.52 -15.72
CA ILE A 162 5.96 -18.06 -17.12
C ILE A 162 6.00 -19.27 -18.08
N ARG A 163 6.86 -20.26 -17.82
CA ARG A 163 7.01 -21.44 -18.68
C ARG A 163 5.71 -22.22 -18.83
N ASN A 164 4.97 -22.35 -17.74
CA ASN A 164 3.71 -23.10 -17.71
C ASN A 164 2.48 -22.23 -17.92
N ASN A 165 2.65 -20.92 -18.19
CA ASN A 165 1.57 -19.95 -18.39
C ASN A 165 0.51 -19.99 -17.27
N LEU A 166 0.97 -20.08 -16.00
CA LEU A 166 0.06 -20.29 -14.85
C LEU A 166 -0.85 -19.10 -14.59
N LEU A 167 -0.46 -17.90 -15.00
CA LEU A 167 -1.26 -16.67 -14.82
C LEU A 167 -2.17 -16.35 -16.01
N GLY A 168 -2.09 -17.14 -17.09
CA GLY A 168 -2.83 -16.86 -18.32
C GLY A 168 -2.36 -15.60 -19.04
N LYS A 169 -3.21 -15.06 -19.92
CA LYS A 169 -2.83 -13.92 -20.81
C LYS A 169 -2.96 -12.55 -20.16
N ARG A 170 -3.59 -12.42 -19.00
CA ARG A 170 -4.00 -11.14 -18.43
C ARG A 170 -3.10 -10.64 -17.30
N ALA A 171 -2.52 -11.57 -16.54
CA ALA A 171 -1.63 -11.23 -15.45
C ALA A 171 -0.17 -11.21 -15.91
N SER A 172 0.62 -10.29 -15.36
CA SER A 172 2.05 -10.26 -15.56
C SER A 172 2.80 -10.37 -14.24
N ILE A 173 4.05 -10.78 -14.34
CA ILE A 173 4.93 -10.99 -13.19
C ILE A 173 6.18 -10.13 -13.34
N CYS A 174 6.65 -9.57 -12.24
CA CYS A 174 7.97 -8.97 -12.13
C CYS A 174 8.63 -9.35 -10.81
N ILE A 175 9.92 -9.15 -10.72
CA ILE A 175 10.75 -9.57 -9.59
C ILE A 175 11.44 -8.37 -8.99
N ILE A 176 11.43 -8.28 -7.64
CA ILE A 176 12.23 -7.34 -6.89
C ILE A 176 13.00 -8.10 -5.82
N LEU A 177 14.32 -8.03 -5.91
CA LEU A 177 15.25 -8.73 -5.03
C LEU A 177 15.99 -7.74 -4.13
N ASP A 178 16.60 -8.21 -3.07
CA ASP A 178 17.47 -7.41 -2.21
C ASP A 178 18.70 -6.89 -2.98
N GLY A 179 19.18 -5.71 -2.61
CA GLY A 179 20.26 -5.06 -3.35
C GLY A 179 21.63 -5.73 -3.20
N ASP A 180 21.82 -6.61 -2.22
CA ASP A 180 23.11 -7.25 -1.95
C ASP A 180 23.35 -8.58 -2.72
N ILE A 181 22.32 -9.07 -3.41
CA ILE A 181 22.43 -10.34 -4.16
C ILE A 181 22.52 -10.15 -5.67
N LYS A 182 22.61 -8.90 -6.14
CA LYS A 182 22.54 -8.55 -7.56
C LYS A 182 23.48 -9.38 -8.44
N ASP A 183 24.76 -9.44 -8.09
CA ASP A 183 25.75 -10.18 -8.90
C ASP A 183 25.46 -11.69 -8.94
N GLN A 184 24.96 -12.25 -7.82
CA GLN A 184 24.62 -13.67 -7.74
C GLN A 184 23.35 -13.96 -8.56
N ALA A 185 22.33 -13.12 -8.44
CA ALA A 185 21.08 -13.25 -9.18
C ALA A 185 21.30 -13.08 -10.69
N ASP A 186 22.11 -12.10 -11.11
CA ASP A 186 22.42 -11.88 -12.53
C ASP A 186 23.19 -13.07 -13.15
N ASN A 187 24.05 -13.72 -12.38
CA ASN A 187 24.70 -14.94 -12.84
C ASN A 187 23.76 -16.13 -12.92
N TYR A 188 22.81 -16.26 -11.99
CA TYR A 188 21.81 -17.32 -11.99
C TYR A 188 20.80 -17.14 -13.12
N ARG A 189 20.38 -15.92 -13.41
CA ARG A 189 19.46 -15.57 -14.51
C ARG A 189 19.96 -16.01 -15.89
N LYS A 190 21.26 -16.14 -16.10
CA LYS A 190 21.82 -16.69 -17.35
C LYS A 190 21.42 -18.15 -17.59
N LYS A 191 20.99 -18.86 -16.55
CA LYS A 191 20.50 -20.25 -16.62
C LYS A 191 18.99 -20.36 -16.83
N ILE A 192 18.26 -19.26 -16.67
CA ILE A 192 16.81 -19.19 -16.82
C ILE A 192 16.49 -18.82 -18.27
N HIS A 193 15.54 -19.52 -18.87
CA HIS A 193 15.21 -19.36 -20.28
C HIS A 193 14.34 -18.12 -20.56
N ASN A 194 13.65 -17.58 -19.56
CA ASN A 194 12.73 -16.46 -19.73
C ASN A 194 13.34 -15.13 -19.27
N SER A 195 13.17 -14.09 -20.09
CA SER A 195 13.51 -12.73 -19.67
C SER A 195 12.40 -12.16 -18.78
N ILE A 196 12.62 -12.19 -17.46
CA ILE A 196 11.67 -11.70 -16.46
C ILE A 196 12.09 -10.30 -16.01
N PRO A 197 11.18 -9.29 -16.06
CA PRO A 197 11.48 -7.98 -15.55
C PRO A 197 11.94 -8.06 -14.09
N THR A 198 13.16 -7.62 -13.82
CA THR A 198 13.77 -7.73 -12.49
C THR A 198 14.42 -6.42 -12.10
N ASN A 199 14.20 -6.00 -10.87
CA ASN A 199 14.90 -4.88 -10.24
C ASN A 199 15.36 -5.26 -8.83
N TYR A 200 16.11 -4.37 -8.20
CA TYR A 200 16.72 -4.58 -6.89
C TYR A 200 16.30 -3.48 -5.93
N LEU A 201 16.04 -3.84 -4.67
CA LEU A 201 15.80 -2.85 -3.62
C LEU A 201 17.02 -1.91 -3.47
N PRO A 202 16.79 -0.64 -3.15
CA PRO A 202 17.89 0.34 -2.96
C PRO A 202 18.73 0.04 -1.72
N ILE A 203 18.24 -0.81 -0.87
CA ILE A 203 18.91 -1.23 0.36
C ILE A 203 19.32 -2.70 0.24
N LYS A 204 20.42 -3.06 0.89
CA LYS A 204 20.87 -4.46 0.95
C LYS A 204 19.78 -5.27 1.63
N SER A 205 19.76 -5.75 2.74
CA SER A 205 18.56 -6.11 3.49
C SER A 205 18.26 -5.00 4.49
N LEU A 206 17.03 -4.94 5.00
CA LEU A 206 16.64 -3.91 5.97
C LEU A 206 17.50 -4.00 7.25
N GLU A 207 17.80 -5.20 7.71
CA GLU A 207 18.63 -5.44 8.88
C GLU A 207 20.06 -4.92 8.68
N LYS A 208 20.67 -5.22 7.54
CA LYS A 208 22.00 -4.71 7.16
C LYS A 208 22.01 -3.20 7.02
N TYR A 209 20.95 -2.65 6.40
CA TYR A 209 20.79 -1.21 6.23
C TYR A 209 20.74 -0.49 7.58
N LEU A 210 19.86 -0.92 8.49
CA LEU A 210 19.71 -0.31 9.80
C LEU A 210 20.98 -0.41 10.62
N ARG A 211 21.62 -1.59 10.67
CA ARG A 211 22.91 -1.74 11.35
C ARG A 211 23.98 -0.84 10.76
N SER A 212 24.08 -0.77 9.45
CA SER A 212 25.05 0.10 8.77
C SER A 212 24.83 1.57 9.11
N LYS A 213 23.57 2.04 9.04
CA LYS A 213 23.22 3.46 9.17
C LYS A 213 23.06 3.95 10.61
N LEU A 214 22.83 3.04 11.57
CA LEU A 214 22.64 3.43 12.98
C LEU A 214 23.82 3.06 13.88
N VAL A 215 24.65 2.07 13.48
CA VAL A 215 25.73 1.57 14.34
C VAL A 215 27.12 1.78 13.74
N LEU A 216 27.32 1.45 12.44
CA LEU A 216 28.64 1.47 11.80
C LEU A 216 29.01 2.86 11.24
N SER A 217 28.13 3.45 10.49
CA SER A 217 28.29 4.76 9.87
C SER A 217 27.01 5.56 10.09
N VAL A 218 26.96 6.24 11.24
CA VAL A 218 25.72 6.85 11.73
C VAL A 218 25.22 7.93 10.78
N ASP A 219 24.05 7.69 10.21
CA ASP A 219 23.25 8.67 9.49
C ASP A 219 22.44 9.48 10.52
N HIS A 220 22.94 10.65 10.88
CA HIS A 220 22.32 11.48 11.91
C HIS A 220 20.89 11.94 11.56
N LYS A 221 20.54 12.02 10.28
CA LYS A 221 19.19 12.39 9.85
C LYS A 221 18.23 11.23 10.07
N LEU A 222 18.61 10.03 9.63
CA LEU A 222 17.82 8.80 9.87
C LEU A 222 17.71 8.54 11.37
N TYR A 223 18.81 8.67 12.11
CA TYR A 223 18.83 8.48 13.56
C TYR A 223 17.81 9.40 14.25
N ARG A 224 17.82 10.71 13.93
CA ARG A 224 16.86 11.67 14.47
C ARG A 224 15.42 11.32 14.05
N HIS A 225 15.22 11.04 12.80
CA HIS A 225 13.90 10.68 12.27
C HIS A 225 13.30 9.47 13.01
N LEU A 226 14.05 8.40 13.20
CA LEU A 226 13.59 7.24 13.96
C LEU A 226 13.39 7.53 15.45
N THR A 227 14.21 8.39 16.05
CA THR A 227 14.03 8.82 17.44
C THR A 227 12.74 9.60 17.62
N ASP A 228 12.46 10.54 16.70
CA ASP A 228 11.30 11.42 16.80
C ASP A 228 9.97 10.67 16.57
N TYR A 229 9.94 9.69 15.69
CA TYR A 229 8.70 9.00 15.29
C TYR A 229 8.50 7.62 15.94
N ILE A 230 9.58 6.90 16.22
CA ILE A 230 9.49 5.50 16.67
C ILE A 230 10.03 5.32 18.09
N PHE A 231 11.26 5.76 18.39
CA PHE A 231 11.97 5.43 19.64
C PHE A 231 11.93 6.57 20.66
N GLN A 232 10.74 7.04 21.05
CA GLN A 232 10.57 8.18 21.93
C GLN A 232 10.76 7.87 23.41
N GLN A 233 10.56 6.64 23.88
CA GLN A 233 10.64 6.26 25.31
C GLN A 233 12.02 5.70 25.68
N LYS A 234 12.46 4.64 25.00
CA LYS A 234 13.81 4.13 25.09
C LYS A 234 14.58 4.65 23.91
N SER A 235 15.63 5.39 24.16
CA SER A 235 16.38 6.03 23.10
C SER A 235 17.12 5.01 22.22
N LEU A 236 17.30 5.33 20.95
CA LEU A 236 18.15 4.53 20.06
C LEU A 236 19.56 4.34 20.61
N ALA A 237 20.09 5.33 21.35
CA ALA A 237 21.39 5.23 22.03
C ALA A 237 21.40 4.07 23.03
N GLU A 238 20.39 3.97 23.89
CA GLU A 238 20.29 2.88 24.86
C GLU A 238 20.18 1.51 24.19
N ILE A 239 19.41 1.40 23.08
CA ILE A 239 19.31 0.16 22.31
C ILE A 239 20.64 -0.22 21.66
N ILE A 240 21.37 0.75 21.12
CA ILE A 240 22.69 0.53 20.52
C ILE A 240 23.71 0.14 21.59
N ASP A 241 23.67 0.77 22.76
CA ASP A 241 24.53 0.42 23.87
C ASP A 241 24.25 -0.99 24.41
N GLU A 242 22.97 -1.37 24.50
CA GLU A 242 22.54 -2.72 24.84
C GLU A 242 23.04 -3.74 23.80
N TYR A 243 22.87 -3.46 22.52
CA TYR A 243 23.40 -4.27 21.42
C TYR A 243 24.90 -4.51 21.53
N LYS A 244 25.68 -3.48 21.84
CA LYS A 244 27.13 -3.59 22.02
C LYS A 244 27.53 -4.36 23.30
N ARG A 245 26.67 -4.37 24.33
CA ARG A 245 26.93 -5.06 25.61
C ARG A 245 26.47 -6.54 25.61
N ILE A 246 25.32 -6.83 25.00
CA ILE A 246 24.72 -8.19 24.96
C ILE A 246 25.57 -9.13 24.14
N SER A 247 26.33 -8.63 23.20
CA SER A 247 27.21 -9.50 22.43
C SER A 247 28.45 -9.91 23.22
N ARG A 248 28.27 -10.90 24.13
CA ARG A 248 29.36 -11.86 24.44
C ARG A 248 29.91 -12.53 23.14
N TYR A 249 29.20 -12.43 22.03
CA TYR A 249 29.57 -12.64 20.66
C TYR A 249 29.76 -11.26 20.04
N ASP A 250 31.01 -10.91 19.82
CA ASP A 250 31.54 -9.80 19.02
C ASP A 250 30.45 -9.19 18.10
N TRP A 251 29.79 -8.10 18.53
CA TRP A 251 28.75 -7.39 17.75
C TRP A 251 29.26 -7.03 16.34
N GLU A 252 30.59 -6.99 16.17
CA GLU A 252 31.27 -6.78 14.91
C GLU A 252 31.03 -7.96 13.96
N LYS A 253 30.78 -9.17 14.48
CA LYS A 253 30.47 -10.38 13.69
C LYS A 253 29.03 -10.49 13.21
N ASP A 254 28.11 -9.64 13.69
CA ASP A 254 26.73 -9.59 13.21
C ASP A 254 26.67 -8.97 11.80
N SER A 255 27.37 -9.58 10.85
CA SER A 255 27.45 -9.07 9.46
C SER A 255 26.08 -8.92 8.80
N ASN A 256 25.10 -9.70 9.23
CA ASN A 256 23.73 -9.69 8.69
C ASN A 256 22.81 -8.68 9.38
N GLY A 257 23.21 -8.08 10.51
CA GLY A 257 22.40 -7.12 11.25
C GLY A 257 21.16 -7.71 11.95
N LYS A 258 20.97 -9.02 11.94
CA LYS A 258 19.79 -9.70 12.47
C LYS A 258 19.65 -9.55 13.97
N THR A 259 20.77 -9.59 14.71
CA THR A 259 20.76 -9.43 16.17
C THR A 259 20.35 -8.01 16.55
N PHE A 260 20.89 -7.00 15.85
CA PHE A 260 20.50 -5.62 16.06
C PHE A 260 19.01 -5.39 15.71
N TYR A 261 18.57 -5.93 14.60
CA TYR A 261 17.18 -5.82 14.16
C TYR A 261 16.20 -6.51 15.11
N SER A 262 16.57 -7.66 15.70
CA SER A 262 15.76 -8.33 16.74
C SER A 262 15.56 -7.43 17.96
N LEU A 263 16.61 -6.76 18.44
CA LEU A 263 16.50 -5.83 19.58
C LEU A 263 15.58 -4.64 19.27
N LEU A 264 15.64 -4.11 18.04
CA LEU A 264 14.71 -3.05 17.62
C LEU A 264 13.26 -3.55 17.64
N ASN A 265 13.00 -4.76 17.10
CA ASN A 265 11.67 -5.36 17.08
C ASN A 265 11.15 -5.67 18.50
N ASP A 266 11.98 -6.22 19.37
CA ASP A 266 11.59 -6.51 20.75
C ASP A 266 11.16 -5.22 21.48
N GLU A 267 11.82 -4.11 21.19
CA GLU A 267 11.45 -2.81 21.76
C GLU A 267 10.14 -2.26 21.16
N LEU A 268 9.89 -2.48 19.86
CA LEU A 268 8.62 -2.15 19.23
C LEU A 268 7.44 -2.92 19.84
N GLN A 269 7.59 -4.24 19.99
CA GLN A 269 6.55 -5.10 20.56
C GLN A 269 6.18 -4.72 22.00
N LYS A 270 7.15 -4.32 22.82
CA LYS A 270 6.87 -3.82 24.20
C LYS A 270 5.95 -2.60 24.22
N ARG A 271 5.80 -1.91 23.09
CA ARG A 271 5.01 -0.68 22.95
C ARG A 271 3.75 -0.85 22.13
N ASN A 272 3.35 -2.08 21.83
CA ASN A 272 2.26 -2.37 20.88
C ASN A 272 2.44 -1.69 19.51
N LYS A 273 3.68 -1.38 19.12
CA LYS A 273 4.04 -0.95 17.78
C LYS A 273 4.45 -2.17 16.96
N ASP A 274 4.09 -2.15 15.69
CA ASP A 274 4.43 -3.25 14.82
C ASP A 274 5.64 -2.93 13.91
N ARG A 275 6.12 -3.96 13.26
CA ARG A 275 7.19 -3.86 12.28
C ARG A 275 6.82 -2.96 11.10
N ALA A 276 5.54 -2.90 10.74
CA ALA A 276 5.06 -2.10 9.62
C ALA A 276 5.27 -0.61 9.89
N GLU A 277 5.04 -0.10 11.11
CA GLU A 277 5.31 1.29 11.47
C GLU A 277 6.79 1.67 11.28
N LEU A 278 7.71 0.77 11.69
CA LEU A 278 9.14 1.00 11.49
C LEU A 278 9.49 1.08 10.00
N ILE A 279 8.98 0.15 9.20
CA ILE A 279 9.21 0.11 7.75
C ILE A 279 8.61 1.35 7.08
N GLU A 280 7.38 1.73 7.42
CA GLU A 280 6.75 2.95 6.91
C GLU A 280 7.60 4.18 7.18
N THR A 281 8.09 4.33 8.41
CA THR A 281 8.94 5.47 8.79
C THR A 281 10.26 5.49 8.01
N ILE A 282 10.88 4.33 7.77
CA ILE A 282 12.11 4.23 6.99
C ILE A 282 11.85 4.56 5.51
N VAL A 283 10.79 4.03 4.93
CA VAL A 283 10.44 4.30 3.54
C VAL A 283 10.11 5.79 3.37
N ASP A 284 9.38 6.41 4.29
CA ASP A 284 9.10 7.84 4.27
C ASP A 284 10.38 8.67 4.33
N TYR A 285 11.32 8.29 5.20
CA TYR A 285 12.65 8.93 5.24
C TYR A 285 13.38 8.83 3.90
N LEU A 286 13.38 7.65 3.26
CA LEU A 286 14.02 7.44 1.95
C LEU A 286 13.37 8.30 0.84
N PHE A 287 12.05 8.45 0.87
CA PHE A 287 11.35 9.37 -0.03
C PHE A 287 11.76 10.83 0.20
N ASP A 288 11.82 11.28 1.45
CA ASP A 288 12.18 12.66 1.81
C ASP A 288 13.63 13.01 1.42
N GLN A 289 14.52 12.02 1.42
CA GLN A 289 15.90 12.20 0.95
C GLN A 289 16.03 12.16 -0.58
N HIS A 290 14.95 11.90 -1.34
CA HIS A 290 14.96 11.76 -2.80
C HIS A 290 16.05 10.80 -3.27
N SER A 291 16.18 9.66 -2.58
CA SER A 291 17.20 8.66 -2.87
C SER A 291 17.15 8.25 -4.35
N PRO A 292 18.26 8.40 -5.12
CA PRO A 292 18.29 8.00 -6.53
C PRO A 292 17.90 6.54 -6.75
N GLU A 293 18.25 5.67 -5.81
CA GLU A 293 17.92 4.25 -5.84
C GLU A 293 16.42 4.04 -5.71
N LEU A 294 15.75 4.82 -4.84
CA LEU A 294 14.30 4.76 -4.68
C LEU A 294 13.59 5.23 -5.95
N ILE A 295 14.09 6.28 -6.59
CA ILE A 295 13.56 6.77 -7.87
C ILE A 295 13.63 5.66 -8.93
N SER A 296 14.72 4.91 -8.97
CA SER A 296 14.89 3.80 -9.92
C SER A 296 13.83 2.71 -9.74
N ILE A 297 13.54 2.30 -8.49
CA ILE A 297 12.53 1.27 -8.23
C ILE A 297 11.11 1.78 -8.48
N ILE A 298 10.82 3.04 -8.17
CA ILE A 298 9.53 3.67 -8.47
C ILE A 298 9.31 3.69 -9.98
N ALA A 299 10.29 4.14 -10.76
CA ALA A 299 10.22 4.15 -12.22
C ALA A 299 10.02 2.74 -12.80
N PHE A 300 10.72 1.74 -12.25
CA PHE A 300 10.54 0.34 -12.65
C PHE A 300 9.11 -0.13 -12.36
N LEU A 301 8.58 0.14 -11.16
CA LEU A 301 7.22 -0.25 -10.78
C LEU A 301 6.18 0.40 -11.68
N HIS A 302 6.29 1.70 -11.98
CA HIS A 302 5.41 2.36 -12.95
C HIS A 302 5.43 1.64 -14.29
N ASN A 303 6.61 1.41 -14.87
CA ASN A 303 6.74 0.73 -16.16
C ASN A 303 6.15 -0.69 -16.17
N GLN A 304 6.14 -1.39 -15.03
CA GLN A 304 5.60 -2.76 -14.96
C GLN A 304 4.10 -2.77 -14.62
N LEU A 305 3.59 -1.71 -14.01
CA LEU A 305 2.20 -1.64 -13.56
C LEU A 305 1.30 -0.86 -14.54
N ASP A 306 1.84 -0.05 -15.41
CA ASP A 306 1.10 0.61 -16.49
C ASP A 306 0.78 -0.38 -17.62
#